data_1f55882ca06ad1f084cee357d8735564
#
_entry.id   1f55882ca06ad1f084cee357d8735564
#
_cell.length_a   1.000
_cell.length_b   1.000
_cell.length_c   1.000
_cell.angle_alpha   90.00
_cell.angle_beta   90.00
_cell.angle_gamma   90.00
#
_symmetry.space_group_name_H-M   'P 1'
#
loop_
_entity.id
_entity.type
_entity.pdbx_description
1 polymer ?
#
loop_
_entity_poly.entity_id
_entity_poly.type
_entity_poly.pdbx_seq_one_letter_code
_entity_poly.pdbx_strand_id
1 'polypeptide(L)'
;MKNRKRDTRWLVGVAMFVALQLVLQITGIGLIPLPLIKATTLHIPVILGAVVLGPLAGAILGGVFGICSIWTNTVAPSGLSFAFSPVLAAETAGAAGAVKAVWIAFGCRVMIGVVAGWLWIVLKKVKVNDLIALPVVGVAGAMTNTVLVMGSIYVLLRPEYAALKNVAMEAVLGLVMGVVGTSGVAEAIAAAILVTAVGKALLHVPAFRAKPQMG
;
A
#
# COMPACT_ATOMS: atom_id res chain seq x y z
N MET A 1 -11.06 -14.50 28.91
CA MET A 1 -11.02 -13.87 27.58
C MET A 1 -11.98 -12.68 27.61
N LYS A 2 -11.47 -11.45 27.69
CA LYS A 2 -12.29 -10.23 27.78
C LYS A 2 -12.85 -9.95 26.38
N ASN A 3 -14.15 -10.10 26.22
CA ASN A 3 -14.87 -9.87 24.95
C ASN A 3 -14.69 -8.41 24.55
N ARG A 4 -13.79 -8.15 23.61
CA ARG A 4 -13.46 -6.81 23.12
C ARG A 4 -14.62 -6.36 22.22
N LYS A 5 -15.63 -5.70 22.79
CA LYS A 5 -16.62 -4.97 21.98
C LYS A 5 -15.82 -4.01 21.09
N ARG A 6 -15.81 -4.28 19.78
CA ARG A 6 -15.19 -3.35 18.81
C ARG A 6 -15.89 -2.02 18.98
N ASP A 7 -15.13 -1.00 19.39
CA ASP A 7 -15.68 0.33 19.61
C ASP A 7 -16.29 0.81 18.28
N THR A 8 -17.54 1.23 18.29
CA THR A 8 -18.25 1.76 17.13
C THR A 8 -17.46 2.86 16.43
N ARG A 9 -16.74 3.67 17.21
CA ARG A 9 -15.85 4.72 16.68
C ARG A 9 -14.74 4.16 15.79
N TRP A 10 -14.15 3.02 16.17
CA TRP A 10 -13.14 2.36 15.36
C TRP A 10 -13.71 1.87 14.03
N LEU A 11 -14.92 1.26 14.07
CA LEU A 11 -15.61 0.81 12.86
C LEU A 11 -15.95 1.95 11.92
N VAL A 12 -16.47 3.06 12.46
CA VAL A 12 -16.77 4.27 11.69
C VAL A 12 -15.49 4.85 11.09
N GLY A 13 -14.39 4.89 11.86
CA GLY A 13 -13.10 5.34 11.36
C GLY A 13 -12.58 4.50 10.18
N VAL A 14 -12.64 3.17 10.31
CA VAL A 14 -12.25 2.27 9.21
C VAL A 14 -13.15 2.49 7.99
N ALA A 15 -14.47 2.58 8.18
CA ALA A 15 -15.42 2.82 7.09
C ALA A 15 -15.15 4.15 6.35
N MET A 16 -14.80 5.21 7.09
CA MET A 16 -14.41 6.51 6.50
C MET A 16 -13.18 6.37 5.59
N PHE A 17 -12.13 5.68 6.07
CA PHE A 17 -10.92 5.48 5.25
C PHE A 17 -11.19 4.58 4.05
N VAL A 18 -12.04 3.55 4.18
CA VAL A 18 -12.50 2.71 3.06
C VAL A 18 -13.23 3.57 2.02
N ALA A 19 -14.18 4.40 2.45
CA ALA A 19 -14.90 5.30 1.56
C ALA A 19 -13.95 6.27 0.83
N LEU A 20 -12.98 6.85 1.55
CA LEU A 20 -11.96 7.71 0.96
C LEU A 20 -11.12 6.96 -0.11
N GLN A 21 -10.70 5.72 0.19
CA GLN A 21 -9.97 4.91 -0.78
C GLN A 21 -10.78 4.62 -2.04
N LEU A 22 -12.06 4.26 -1.88
CA LEU A 22 -12.95 4.00 -3.02
C LEU A 22 -13.15 5.26 -3.86
N VAL A 23 -13.36 6.43 -3.25
CA VAL A 23 -13.46 7.70 -3.97
C VAL A 23 -12.18 8.00 -4.74
N LEU A 24 -11.00 7.89 -4.11
CA LEU A 24 -9.73 8.12 -4.79
C LEU A 24 -9.48 7.13 -5.94
N GLN A 25 -9.93 5.89 -5.79
CA GLN A 25 -9.82 4.85 -6.81
C GLN A 25 -10.74 5.14 -8.01
N ILE A 26 -12.03 5.44 -7.76
CA ILE A 26 -13.04 5.65 -8.80
C ILE A 26 -12.78 6.95 -9.57
N THR A 27 -12.38 8.02 -8.86
CA THR A 27 -12.10 9.32 -9.51
C THR A 27 -10.77 9.35 -10.25
N GLY A 28 -9.88 8.39 -10.01
CA GLY A 28 -8.53 8.38 -10.57
C GLY A 28 -7.59 9.45 -9.99
N ILE A 29 -8.05 10.29 -9.06
CA ILE A 29 -7.22 11.31 -8.38
C ILE A 29 -6.07 10.67 -7.58
N GLY A 30 -6.28 9.44 -7.14
CA GLY A 30 -5.25 8.63 -6.49
C GLY A 30 -4.12 8.13 -7.40
N LEU A 31 -4.17 8.44 -8.69
CA LEU A 31 -3.19 8.05 -9.69
C LEU A 31 -2.56 9.30 -10.29
N ILE A 32 -1.34 9.62 -9.88
CA ILE A 32 -0.59 10.75 -10.43
C ILE A 32 0.12 10.27 -11.70
N PRO A 33 -0.24 10.78 -12.88
CA PRO A 33 0.45 10.41 -14.11
C PRO A 33 1.85 11.02 -14.12
N LEU A 34 2.86 10.19 -13.89
CA LEU A 34 4.25 10.54 -14.13
C LEU A 34 4.65 10.08 -15.54
N PRO A 35 5.65 10.71 -16.20
CA PRO A 35 6.00 10.43 -17.60
C PRO A 35 6.32 8.96 -17.90
N LEU A 36 6.81 8.20 -16.93
CA LEU A 36 7.22 6.81 -17.08
C LEU A 36 6.28 5.80 -16.38
N ILE A 37 5.57 6.21 -15.33
CA ILE A 37 4.76 5.31 -14.49
C ILE A 37 3.66 6.13 -13.79
N LYS A 38 2.50 5.50 -13.57
CA LYS A 38 1.44 6.06 -12.72
C LYS A 38 1.83 5.86 -11.26
N ALA A 39 2.25 6.91 -10.57
CA ALA A 39 2.46 6.86 -9.13
C ALA A 39 1.10 6.76 -8.43
N THR A 40 0.99 5.83 -7.47
CA THR A 40 -0.26 5.65 -6.72
C THR A 40 -0.17 6.29 -5.34
N THR A 41 -1.16 7.11 -5.00
CA THR A 41 -1.31 7.68 -3.65
C THR A 41 -2.28 6.87 -2.78
N LEU A 42 -2.84 5.78 -3.30
CA LEU A 42 -3.83 4.95 -2.60
C LEU A 42 -3.28 4.25 -1.34
N HIS A 43 -1.97 4.11 -1.23
CA HIS A 43 -1.33 3.62 -0.01
C HIS A 43 -1.35 4.63 1.14
N ILE A 44 -1.53 5.93 0.86
CA ILE A 44 -1.55 6.98 1.89
C ILE A 44 -2.72 6.81 2.87
N PRO A 45 -3.98 6.62 2.45
CA PRO A 45 -5.07 6.28 3.37
C PRO A 45 -4.82 5.02 4.20
N VAL A 46 -4.13 4.01 3.64
CA VAL A 46 -3.74 2.80 4.38
C VAL A 46 -2.78 3.14 5.53
N ILE A 47 -1.75 3.93 5.23
CA ILE A 47 -0.76 4.37 6.23
C ILE A 47 -1.41 5.24 7.30
N LEU A 48 -2.23 6.21 6.91
CA LEU A 48 -2.94 7.09 7.84
C LEU A 48 -3.90 6.30 8.74
N GLY A 49 -4.66 5.38 8.18
CA GLY A 49 -5.54 4.50 8.94
C GLY A 49 -4.76 3.61 9.92
N ALA A 50 -3.58 3.11 9.52
CA ALA A 50 -2.70 2.34 10.39
C ALA A 50 -2.15 3.18 11.55
N VAL A 51 -1.78 4.44 11.31
CA VAL A 51 -1.30 5.39 12.33
C VAL A 51 -2.40 5.72 13.34
N VAL A 52 -3.61 6.01 12.86
CA VAL A 52 -4.70 6.54 13.69
C VAL A 52 -5.50 5.43 14.38
N LEU A 53 -5.78 4.33 13.68
CA LEU A 53 -6.66 3.24 14.13
C LEU A 53 -5.92 1.95 14.49
N GLY A 54 -4.61 1.91 14.23
CA GLY A 54 -3.73 0.78 14.55
C GLY A 54 -3.49 -0.21 13.40
N PRO A 55 -2.56 -1.17 13.60
CA PRO A 55 -2.09 -2.08 12.56
C PRO A 55 -3.21 -2.93 11.93
N LEU A 56 -4.20 -3.35 12.72
CA LEU A 56 -5.33 -4.14 12.24
C LEU A 56 -6.19 -3.34 11.23
N ALA A 57 -6.45 -2.06 11.53
CA ALA A 57 -7.15 -1.18 10.60
C ALA A 57 -6.32 -0.99 9.32
N GLY A 58 -5.01 -0.77 9.46
CA GLY A 58 -4.09 -0.70 8.33
C GLY A 58 -4.12 -1.96 7.46
N ALA A 59 -4.13 -3.15 8.07
CA ALA A 59 -4.25 -4.42 7.34
C ALA A 59 -5.57 -4.54 6.56
N ILE A 60 -6.69 -4.16 7.17
CA ILE A 60 -8.00 -4.14 6.51
C ILE A 60 -8.00 -3.18 5.33
N LEU A 61 -7.51 -1.95 5.53
CA LEU A 61 -7.42 -0.94 4.47
C LEU A 61 -6.47 -1.37 3.35
N GLY A 62 -5.35 -2.00 3.69
CA GLY A 62 -4.45 -2.63 2.72
C GLY A 62 -5.14 -3.73 1.91
N GLY A 63 -5.97 -4.55 2.55
CA GLY A 63 -6.80 -5.56 1.89
C GLY A 63 -7.82 -4.93 0.92
N VAL A 64 -8.50 -3.87 1.32
CA VAL A 64 -9.42 -3.11 0.44
C VAL A 64 -8.65 -2.56 -0.76
N PHE A 65 -7.50 -1.95 -0.54
CA PHE A 65 -6.62 -1.49 -1.62
C PHE A 65 -6.22 -2.63 -2.57
N GLY A 66 -5.89 -3.80 -2.02
CA GLY A 66 -5.57 -4.99 -2.81
C GLY A 66 -6.73 -5.46 -3.69
N ILE A 67 -7.95 -5.50 -3.14
CA ILE A 67 -9.17 -5.85 -3.90
C ILE A 67 -9.41 -4.84 -5.02
N CYS A 68 -9.32 -3.54 -4.72
CA CYS A 68 -9.43 -2.49 -5.73
C CYS A 68 -8.37 -2.64 -6.83
N SER A 69 -7.14 -3.00 -6.45
CA SER A 69 -6.06 -3.24 -7.41
C SER A 69 -6.35 -4.42 -8.34
N ILE A 70 -6.84 -5.54 -7.79
CA ILE A 70 -7.26 -6.71 -8.59
C ILE A 70 -8.38 -6.31 -9.56
N TRP A 71 -9.42 -5.64 -9.06
CA TRP A 71 -10.55 -5.20 -9.87
C TRP A 71 -10.11 -4.32 -11.05
N THR A 72 -9.38 -3.25 -10.74
CA THR A 72 -8.96 -2.28 -11.78
C THR A 72 -8.07 -2.91 -12.83
N ASN A 73 -7.11 -3.75 -12.42
CA ASN A 73 -6.21 -4.42 -13.35
C ASN A 73 -6.88 -5.54 -14.16
N THR A 74 -8.04 -6.04 -13.72
CA THR A 74 -8.82 -7.02 -14.47
C THR A 74 -9.74 -6.33 -15.47
N VAL A 75 -10.39 -5.22 -15.08
CA VAL A 75 -11.39 -4.52 -15.92
C VAL A 75 -10.74 -3.56 -16.92
N ALA A 76 -9.66 -2.88 -16.51
CA ALA A 76 -8.91 -1.92 -17.33
C ALA A 76 -7.42 -2.29 -17.39
N PRO A 77 -7.06 -3.36 -18.11
CA PRO A 77 -5.69 -3.87 -18.12
C PRO A 77 -4.71 -2.88 -18.76
N SER A 78 -3.52 -2.82 -18.20
CA SER A 78 -2.35 -2.11 -18.70
C SER A 78 -1.14 -3.08 -18.76
N GLY A 79 0.01 -2.66 -19.26
CA GLY A 79 1.14 -3.55 -19.49
C GLY A 79 1.56 -4.45 -18.30
N LEU A 80 1.43 -3.96 -17.05
CA LEU A 80 1.77 -4.73 -15.83
C LEU A 80 0.57 -5.41 -15.18
N SER A 81 -0.62 -5.35 -15.76
CA SER A 81 -1.85 -5.85 -15.13
C SER A 81 -1.84 -7.37 -14.89
N PHE A 82 -1.07 -8.13 -15.67
CA PHE A 82 -0.88 -9.56 -15.42
C PHE A 82 -0.28 -9.86 -14.02
N ALA A 83 0.52 -8.96 -13.47
CA ALA A 83 1.09 -9.13 -12.13
C ALA A 83 0.08 -8.82 -11.00
N PHE A 84 -1.04 -8.18 -11.30
CA PHE A 84 -2.04 -7.75 -10.32
C PHE A 84 -3.43 -8.36 -10.52
N SER A 85 -3.69 -8.94 -11.70
CA SER A 85 -4.95 -9.63 -12.02
C SER A 85 -4.76 -11.14 -12.00
N PRO A 86 -5.42 -11.85 -11.09
CA PRO A 86 -5.37 -13.31 -11.08
C PRO A 86 -5.90 -13.95 -12.36
N VAL A 87 -6.87 -13.28 -13.02
CA VAL A 87 -7.46 -13.75 -14.28
C VAL A 87 -6.42 -13.72 -15.39
N LEU A 88 -5.78 -12.56 -15.62
CA LEU A 88 -4.76 -12.41 -16.65
C LEU A 88 -3.51 -13.25 -16.35
N ALA A 89 -3.15 -13.38 -15.07
CA ALA A 89 -2.04 -14.24 -14.67
C ALA A 89 -2.33 -15.72 -14.89
N ALA A 90 -3.59 -16.15 -14.74
CA ALA A 90 -3.99 -17.52 -15.02
C ALA A 90 -3.89 -17.86 -16.53
N GLU A 91 -4.20 -16.90 -17.40
CA GLU A 91 -4.08 -17.05 -18.85
C GLU A 91 -2.62 -17.22 -19.30
N THR A 92 -1.68 -16.57 -18.61
CA THR A 92 -0.25 -16.60 -18.98
C THR A 92 0.55 -17.70 -18.31
N ALA A 93 0.26 -18.00 -17.03
CA ALA A 93 1.04 -18.91 -16.19
C ALA A 93 0.19 -19.91 -15.38
N GLY A 94 -1.06 -20.12 -15.78
CA GLY A 94 -1.98 -21.07 -15.14
C GLY A 94 -2.31 -20.71 -13.68
N ALA A 95 -2.78 -21.69 -12.91
CA ALA A 95 -3.17 -21.48 -11.51
C ALA A 95 -2.05 -20.92 -10.63
N ALA A 96 -0.80 -21.29 -10.88
CA ALA A 96 0.35 -20.75 -10.15
C ALA A 96 0.52 -19.25 -10.40
N GLY A 97 0.28 -18.77 -11.62
CA GLY A 97 0.27 -17.35 -11.97
C GLY A 97 -0.80 -16.60 -11.18
N ALA A 98 -2.02 -17.14 -11.10
CA ALA A 98 -3.11 -16.53 -10.34
C ALA A 98 -2.75 -16.35 -8.86
N VAL A 99 -2.18 -17.37 -8.21
CA VAL A 99 -1.75 -17.27 -6.81
C VAL A 99 -0.68 -16.20 -6.61
N LYS A 100 0.32 -16.14 -7.52
CA LYS A 100 1.36 -15.10 -7.49
C LYS A 100 0.77 -13.69 -7.62
N ALA A 101 -0.19 -13.51 -8.52
CA ALA A 101 -0.87 -12.23 -8.71
C ALA A 101 -1.71 -11.81 -7.49
N VAL A 102 -2.39 -12.74 -6.83
CA VAL A 102 -3.10 -12.48 -5.56
C VAL A 102 -2.12 -12.03 -4.49
N TRP A 103 -0.99 -12.70 -4.34
CA TRP A 103 0.04 -12.28 -3.38
C TRP A 103 0.52 -10.86 -3.68
N ILE A 104 0.86 -10.55 -4.93
CA ILE A 104 1.36 -9.23 -5.33
C ILE A 104 0.28 -8.16 -5.16
N ALA A 105 -0.95 -8.42 -5.57
CA ALA A 105 -2.03 -7.44 -5.53
C ALA A 105 -2.64 -7.26 -4.14
N PHE A 106 -2.75 -8.30 -3.33
CA PHE A 106 -3.41 -8.28 -2.03
C PHE A 106 -2.40 -8.36 -0.88
N GLY A 107 -1.53 -9.37 -0.86
CA GLY A 107 -0.60 -9.61 0.23
C GLY A 107 0.34 -8.42 0.47
N CYS A 108 0.98 -7.92 -0.59
CA CYS A 108 1.88 -6.76 -0.46
C CYS A 108 1.16 -5.51 0.08
N ARG A 109 -0.13 -5.31 -0.27
CA ARG A 109 -0.92 -4.16 0.21
C ARG A 109 -1.30 -4.27 1.67
N VAL A 110 -1.66 -5.46 2.14
CA VAL A 110 -1.89 -5.73 3.56
C VAL A 110 -0.64 -5.40 4.38
N MET A 111 0.54 -5.79 3.88
CA MET A 111 1.81 -5.54 4.55
C MET A 111 2.13 -4.05 4.72
N ILE A 112 1.67 -3.17 3.83
CA ILE A 112 1.82 -1.71 4.00
C ILE A 112 1.21 -1.27 5.33
N GLY A 113 -0.04 -1.65 5.57
CA GLY A 113 -0.76 -1.26 6.78
C GLY A 113 -0.18 -1.88 8.05
N VAL A 114 0.26 -3.14 7.97
CA VAL A 114 0.90 -3.84 9.08
C VAL A 114 2.22 -3.15 9.46
N VAL A 115 3.11 -2.96 8.49
CA VAL A 115 4.43 -2.33 8.72
C VAL A 115 4.27 -0.90 9.23
N ALA A 116 3.44 -0.08 8.58
CA ALA A 116 3.19 1.30 9.00
C ALA A 116 2.64 1.37 10.43
N GLY A 117 1.66 0.55 10.76
CA GLY A 117 1.05 0.53 12.08
C GLY A 117 1.99 0.06 13.19
N TRP A 118 2.76 -1.01 12.96
CA TRP A 118 3.74 -1.47 13.92
C TRP A 118 4.90 -0.49 14.08
N LEU A 119 5.42 0.08 13.00
CA LEU A 119 6.46 1.09 13.06
C LEU A 119 6.00 2.32 13.86
N TRP A 120 4.75 2.77 13.65
CA TRP A 120 4.16 3.84 14.43
C TRP A 120 4.17 3.53 15.94
N ILE A 121 3.70 2.34 16.32
CA ILE A 121 3.68 1.91 17.73
C ILE A 121 5.09 1.91 18.31
N VAL A 122 6.08 1.39 17.60
CA VAL A 122 7.49 1.36 18.04
C VAL A 122 8.03 2.77 18.26
N LEU A 123 7.86 3.66 17.27
CA LEU A 123 8.33 5.04 17.37
C LEU A 123 7.66 5.80 18.54
N LYS A 124 6.38 5.53 18.81
CA LYS A 124 5.69 6.13 19.94
C LYS A 124 6.14 5.54 21.29
N LYS A 125 6.52 4.26 21.35
CA LYS A 125 7.13 3.67 22.55
C LYS A 125 8.46 4.33 22.93
N VAL A 126 9.29 4.65 21.95
CA VAL A 126 10.57 5.35 22.16
C VAL A 126 10.41 6.87 22.21
N LYS A 127 9.16 7.37 22.30
CA LYS A 127 8.79 8.80 22.46
C LYS A 127 9.31 9.71 21.35
N VAL A 128 9.44 9.21 20.12
CA VAL A 128 9.79 10.03 18.96
C VAL A 128 8.70 11.09 18.73
N ASN A 129 9.13 12.31 18.40
CA ASN A 129 8.22 13.41 18.08
C ASN A 129 7.38 13.08 16.82
N ASP A 130 6.11 13.47 16.82
CA ASP A 130 5.19 13.22 15.70
C ASP A 130 5.68 13.81 14.38
N LEU A 131 6.37 14.95 14.41
CA LEU A 131 6.96 15.58 13.23
C LEU A 131 8.08 14.75 12.57
N ILE A 132 8.68 13.83 13.32
CA ILE A 132 9.70 12.90 12.80
C ILE A 132 9.05 11.54 12.54
N ALA A 133 8.18 11.07 13.45
CA ALA A 133 7.57 9.76 13.34
C ALA A 133 6.65 9.63 12.12
N LEU A 134 5.83 10.65 11.81
CA LEU A 134 4.89 10.63 10.69
C LEU A 134 5.60 10.50 9.33
N PRO A 135 6.59 11.34 8.97
CA PRO A 135 7.28 11.17 7.68
C PRO A 135 8.04 9.85 7.62
N VAL A 136 8.64 9.37 8.70
CA VAL A 136 9.33 8.06 8.73
C VAL A 136 8.36 6.93 8.44
N VAL A 137 7.17 6.93 9.06
CA VAL A 137 6.12 5.93 8.79
C VAL A 137 5.58 6.06 7.36
N GLY A 138 5.44 7.30 6.86
CA GLY A 138 5.04 7.56 5.48
C GLY A 138 6.00 6.94 4.47
N VAL A 139 7.30 7.24 4.61
CA VAL A 139 8.37 6.67 3.77
C VAL A 139 8.40 5.15 3.88
N ALA A 140 8.40 4.61 5.11
CA ALA A 140 8.46 3.17 5.32
C ALA A 140 7.27 2.44 4.70
N GLY A 141 6.04 2.99 4.82
CA GLY A 141 4.85 2.41 4.22
C GLY A 141 4.89 2.44 2.68
N ALA A 142 5.29 3.56 2.08
CA ALA A 142 5.45 3.70 0.64
C ALA A 142 6.55 2.75 0.10
N MET A 143 7.70 2.72 0.76
CA MET A 143 8.79 1.82 0.37
C MET A 143 8.43 0.35 0.56
N THR A 144 7.66 0.00 1.59
CA THR A 144 7.11 -1.35 1.75
C THR A 144 6.29 -1.75 0.54
N ASN A 145 5.40 -0.86 0.04
CA ASN A 145 4.66 -1.11 -1.19
C ASN A 145 5.59 -1.39 -2.38
N THR A 146 6.48 -0.46 -2.66
CA THR A 146 7.34 -0.52 -3.84
C THR A 146 8.30 -1.72 -3.80
N VAL A 147 8.97 -1.94 -2.67
CA VAL A 147 9.95 -3.02 -2.52
C VAL A 147 9.28 -4.39 -2.55
N LEU A 148 8.15 -4.58 -1.84
CA LEU A 148 7.46 -5.86 -1.84
C LEU A 148 6.85 -6.19 -3.21
N VAL A 149 6.26 -5.20 -3.89
CA VAL A 149 5.67 -5.42 -5.21
C VAL A 149 6.74 -5.70 -6.26
N MET A 150 7.73 -4.81 -6.38
CA MET A 150 8.78 -4.97 -7.38
C MET A 150 9.69 -6.16 -7.09
N GLY A 151 9.98 -6.42 -5.80
CA GLY A 151 10.70 -7.61 -5.37
C GLY A 151 9.93 -8.90 -5.67
N SER A 152 8.60 -8.92 -5.43
CA SER A 152 7.76 -10.08 -5.80
C SER A 152 7.70 -10.28 -7.30
N ILE A 153 7.59 -9.22 -8.11
CA ILE A 153 7.66 -9.32 -9.58
C ILE A 153 9.00 -9.90 -10.01
N TYR A 154 10.10 -9.42 -9.44
CA TYR A 154 11.44 -9.93 -9.75
C TYR A 154 11.61 -11.42 -9.40
N VAL A 155 11.13 -11.84 -8.24
CA VAL A 155 11.32 -13.23 -7.77
C VAL A 155 10.32 -14.19 -8.41
N LEU A 156 9.07 -13.79 -8.57
CA LEU A 156 7.96 -14.68 -8.94
C LEU A 156 7.58 -14.61 -10.42
N LEU A 157 7.80 -13.46 -11.08
CA LEU A 157 7.32 -13.16 -12.44
C LEU A 157 8.44 -12.59 -13.33
N ARG A 158 9.69 -12.93 -13.03
CA ARG A 158 10.86 -12.44 -13.79
C ARG A 158 10.81 -12.76 -15.29
N PRO A 159 10.47 -14.01 -15.71
CA PRO A 159 10.39 -14.34 -17.13
C PRO A 159 9.30 -13.55 -17.86
N GLU A 160 8.11 -13.45 -17.24
CA GLU A 160 6.96 -12.75 -17.81
C GLU A 160 7.24 -11.24 -17.92
N TYR A 161 7.93 -10.69 -16.92
CA TYR A 161 8.33 -9.28 -16.93
C TYR A 161 9.40 -8.97 -17.96
N ALA A 162 10.38 -9.87 -18.14
CA ALA A 162 11.41 -9.77 -19.17
C ALA A 162 10.79 -9.80 -20.58
N ALA A 163 9.88 -10.75 -20.83
CA ALA A 163 9.15 -10.86 -22.09
C ALA A 163 8.30 -9.60 -22.38
N LEU A 164 7.57 -9.07 -21.38
CA LEU A 164 6.79 -7.86 -21.52
C LEU A 164 7.64 -6.64 -21.92
N LYS A 165 8.85 -6.54 -21.35
CA LYS A 165 9.77 -5.41 -21.60
C LYS A 165 10.69 -5.62 -22.79
N ASN A 166 10.63 -6.80 -23.44
CA ASN A 166 11.54 -7.19 -24.51
C ASN A 166 13.02 -7.03 -24.13
N VAL A 167 13.39 -7.50 -22.95
CA VAL A 167 14.76 -7.41 -22.42
C VAL A 167 15.28 -8.79 -22.02
N ALA A 168 16.60 -8.93 -21.94
CA ALA A 168 17.23 -10.10 -21.38
C ALA A 168 16.93 -10.26 -19.88
N MET A 169 16.92 -11.50 -19.39
CA MET A 169 16.63 -11.82 -17.99
C MET A 169 17.56 -11.10 -17.00
N GLU A 170 18.80 -10.88 -17.38
CA GLU A 170 19.81 -10.19 -16.58
C GLU A 170 19.49 -8.71 -16.40
N ALA A 171 18.83 -8.09 -17.37
CA ALA A 171 18.46 -6.67 -17.34
C ALA A 171 17.26 -6.38 -16.43
N VAL A 172 16.48 -7.40 -16.04
CA VAL A 172 15.26 -7.23 -15.21
C VAL A 172 15.57 -6.58 -13.87
N LEU A 173 16.69 -6.93 -13.23
CA LEU A 173 17.09 -6.31 -11.96
C LEU A 173 17.30 -4.81 -12.12
N GLY A 174 17.97 -4.38 -13.19
CA GLY A 174 18.18 -2.96 -13.49
C GLY A 174 16.87 -2.21 -13.69
N LEU A 175 15.90 -2.81 -14.39
CA LEU A 175 14.57 -2.22 -14.57
C LEU A 175 13.81 -2.09 -13.25
N VAL A 176 13.83 -3.13 -12.41
CA VAL A 176 13.20 -3.12 -11.08
C VAL A 176 13.82 -2.03 -10.20
N MET A 177 15.15 -1.96 -10.15
CA MET A 177 15.85 -0.91 -9.38
C MET A 177 15.59 0.48 -9.94
N GLY A 178 15.46 0.62 -11.26
CA GLY A 178 15.04 1.86 -11.90
C GLY A 178 13.66 2.33 -11.43
N VAL A 179 12.67 1.43 -11.36
CA VAL A 179 11.34 1.75 -10.83
C VAL A 179 11.40 2.14 -9.35
N VAL A 180 12.15 1.40 -8.53
CA VAL A 180 12.33 1.71 -7.11
C VAL A 180 12.98 3.09 -6.93
N GLY A 181 14.03 3.40 -7.71
CA GLY A 181 14.76 4.67 -7.61
C GLY A 181 14.00 5.88 -8.14
N THR A 182 13.10 5.70 -9.09
CA THR A 182 12.31 6.81 -9.67
C THR A 182 10.95 6.94 -9.00
N SER A 183 10.03 6.04 -9.32
CA SER A 183 8.65 6.09 -8.82
C SER A 183 8.57 5.82 -7.32
N GLY A 184 9.34 4.85 -6.80
CA GLY A 184 9.36 4.54 -5.38
C GLY A 184 9.84 5.72 -4.53
N VAL A 185 10.87 6.42 -4.96
CA VAL A 185 11.37 7.63 -4.25
C VAL A 185 10.34 8.76 -4.33
N ALA A 186 9.75 9.01 -5.50
CA ALA A 186 8.71 10.04 -5.65
C ALA A 186 7.48 9.74 -4.77
N GLU A 187 7.01 8.49 -4.74
CA GLU A 187 5.92 8.04 -3.87
C GLU A 187 6.27 8.19 -2.37
N ALA A 188 7.51 7.87 -1.99
CA ALA A 188 7.98 8.00 -0.62
C ALA A 188 8.02 9.48 -0.16
N ILE A 189 8.46 10.40 -1.03
CA ILE A 189 8.45 11.84 -0.74
C ILE A 189 7.00 12.34 -0.59
N ALA A 190 6.12 11.98 -1.52
CA ALA A 190 4.70 12.34 -1.45
C ALA A 190 4.04 11.79 -0.17
N ALA A 191 4.33 10.53 0.19
CA ALA A 191 3.84 9.91 1.40
C ALA A 191 4.38 10.61 2.66
N ALA A 192 5.67 10.98 2.71
CA ALA A 192 6.24 11.71 3.82
C ALA A 192 5.51 13.03 4.06
N ILE A 193 5.24 13.79 3.00
CA ILE A 193 4.57 15.09 3.08
C ILE A 193 3.10 14.92 3.49
N LEU A 194 2.35 14.07 2.77
CA LEU A 194 0.91 13.93 2.99
C LEU A 194 0.58 13.22 4.31
N VAL A 195 1.33 12.17 4.67
CA VAL A 195 1.14 11.50 5.97
C VAL A 195 1.47 12.43 7.11
N THR A 196 2.48 13.31 6.98
CA THR A 196 2.80 14.30 8.01
C THR A 196 1.71 15.36 8.14
N ALA A 197 1.30 15.96 7.02
CA ALA A 197 0.31 17.04 7.03
C ALA A 197 -1.06 16.54 7.54
N VAL A 198 -1.58 15.49 6.92
CA VAL A 198 -2.90 14.93 7.24
C VAL A 198 -2.86 14.17 8.57
N GLY A 199 -1.82 13.38 8.82
CA GLY A 199 -1.66 12.61 10.06
C GLY A 199 -1.61 13.52 11.28
N LYS A 200 -0.86 14.62 11.22
CA LYS A 200 -0.82 15.63 12.29
C LYS A 200 -2.20 16.22 12.55
N ALA A 201 -2.94 16.57 11.50
CA ALA A 201 -4.31 17.08 11.63
C ALA A 201 -5.23 16.05 12.28
N LEU A 202 -5.21 14.79 11.82
CA LEU A 202 -6.04 13.72 12.35
C LEU A 202 -5.74 13.39 13.83
N LEU A 203 -4.47 13.41 14.23
CA LEU A 203 -4.09 13.18 15.63
C LEU A 203 -4.60 14.28 16.59
N HIS A 204 -4.95 15.47 16.10
CA HIS A 204 -5.57 16.53 16.88
C HIS A 204 -7.09 16.40 16.99
N VAL A 205 -7.74 15.61 16.15
CA VAL A 205 -9.19 15.38 16.20
C VAL A 205 -9.56 14.54 17.42
N PRO A 206 -10.46 15.00 18.32
CA PRO A 206 -10.82 14.28 19.55
C PRO A 206 -11.35 12.86 19.31
N ALA A 207 -12.02 12.62 18.19
CA ALA A 207 -12.53 11.30 17.80
C ALA A 207 -11.44 10.25 17.62
N PHE A 208 -10.22 10.67 17.23
CA PHE A 208 -9.06 9.80 16.98
C PHE A 208 -8.02 9.84 18.12
N ARG A 209 -8.21 10.68 19.13
CA ARG A 209 -7.39 10.72 20.35
C ARG A 209 -7.59 9.53 21.28
N ALA A 210 -8.50 8.61 20.96
CA ALA A 210 -8.68 7.40 21.76
C ALA A 210 -7.36 6.61 21.81
N LYS A 211 -6.90 6.35 23.05
CA LYS A 211 -5.65 5.67 23.41
C LYS A 211 -5.27 4.58 22.42
N PRO A 212 -3.97 4.52 21.98
CA PRO A 212 -3.48 3.36 21.26
C PRO A 212 -3.82 2.13 22.10
N GLN A 213 -4.65 1.27 21.57
CA GLN A 213 -4.96 0.01 22.23
C GLN A 213 -3.70 -0.85 22.10
N MET A 214 -2.80 -0.72 23.08
CA MET A 214 -1.74 -1.67 23.30
C MET A 214 -2.40 -3.00 23.65
N GLY A 215 -2.31 -3.95 22.75
CA GLY A 215 -2.65 -5.35 22.98
C GLY A 215 -1.54 -6.06 23.67
#